data_75b69040bbcb6d899ade54331b01b686
#
_entry.id   75b69040bbcb6d899ade54331b01b686
#
_cell.length_a   1.000
_cell.length_b   1.000
_cell.length_c   1.000
_cell.angle_alpha   90.00
_cell.angle_beta   90.00
_cell.angle_gamma   90.00
#
_symmetry.space_group_name_H-M   'P 1'
#
loop_
_entity.id
_entity.type
_entity.pdbx_description
1 polymer ?
#
loop_
_entity_poly.entity_id
_entity_poly.type
_entity_poly.pdbx_seq_one_letter_code
_entity_poly.pdbx_strand_id
1 'polypeptide(L)'
;MIDYLDRAAGAEGAAAMRAHLLGCEACRKEVEEMRELLLAMADQELRQPGPGLRENFQVMLQSELNLETADDLLRRKRDGKGGHAGTRNRIGWMVAAACVLLTGGFWLGTMVSHRKGADTADQLTSMQKEIKGMKEVLLFSLIDDESASQRIKAVSYAEEISNPDQRVIQALVGTLNHDKNLNVRLAALYSLATFADSRSVRDSLVSSLPKQTEPLIQVVLINLLAERKDNRAIAPIRDIISNKNTLPAVKDAAQKSLKTL
;
A
#
# COMPACT_ATOMS: atom_id res chain seq x y z
N MET A 1 -18.23 20.90 16.63
CA MET A 1 -18.34 20.31 17.99
C MET A 1 -16.97 19.91 18.51
N ILE A 2 -16.17 19.10 17.81
CA ILE A 2 -14.81 18.68 18.20
C ILE A 2 -13.93 19.89 18.53
N ASP A 3 -13.86 20.89 17.65
CA ASP A 3 -13.07 22.11 17.87
C ASP A 3 -13.43 22.89 19.14
N TYR A 4 -14.70 22.76 19.59
CA TYR A 4 -15.14 23.34 20.84
C TYR A 4 -14.63 22.58 22.07
N LEU A 5 -14.60 21.26 22.00
CA LEU A 5 -14.07 20.38 23.04
C LEU A 5 -12.53 20.48 23.16
N ASP A 6 -11.84 20.58 22.03
CA ASP A 6 -10.37 20.73 21.96
C ASP A 6 -9.90 22.18 22.25
N ARG A 7 -10.82 23.11 22.56
CA ARG A 7 -10.54 24.54 22.75
C ARG A 7 -9.91 25.21 21.51
N ALA A 8 -10.04 24.58 20.34
CA ALA A 8 -9.55 25.10 19.08
C ALA A 8 -10.52 26.08 18.41
N ALA A 9 -11.80 26.08 18.82
CA ALA A 9 -12.79 27.03 18.36
C ALA A 9 -12.42 28.44 18.82
N GLY A 10 -12.36 29.40 17.88
CA GLY A 10 -12.17 30.80 18.22
C GLY A 10 -13.25 31.35 19.16
N ALA A 11 -13.01 32.51 19.78
CA ALA A 11 -13.87 33.06 20.84
C ALA A 11 -15.33 33.20 20.41
N GLU A 12 -15.61 33.60 19.16
CA GLU A 12 -16.97 33.73 18.60
C GLU A 12 -17.64 32.37 18.41
N GLY A 13 -16.92 31.37 17.86
CA GLY A 13 -17.46 30.04 17.67
C GLY A 13 -17.77 29.33 18.98
N ALA A 14 -16.93 29.52 20.01
CA ALA A 14 -17.14 28.98 21.34
C ALA A 14 -18.33 29.67 22.06
N ALA A 15 -18.58 30.98 21.83
CA ALA A 15 -19.71 31.67 22.37
C ALA A 15 -21.03 31.20 21.72
N ALA A 16 -21.06 31.09 20.41
CA ALA A 16 -22.20 30.59 19.65
C ALA A 16 -22.57 29.16 20.05
N MET A 17 -21.59 28.28 20.23
CA MET A 17 -21.81 26.88 20.66
C MET A 17 -22.37 26.85 22.09
N ARG A 18 -21.84 27.66 23.02
CA ARG A 18 -22.37 27.77 24.40
C ARG A 18 -23.82 28.23 24.40
N ALA A 19 -24.17 29.26 23.61
CA ALA A 19 -25.53 29.71 23.51
C ALA A 19 -26.49 28.65 22.98
N HIS A 20 -26.06 27.85 21.98
CA HIS A 20 -26.85 26.76 21.46
C HIS A 20 -27.06 25.65 22.49
N LEU A 21 -26.01 25.28 23.24
CA LEU A 21 -26.07 24.24 24.27
C LEU A 21 -26.99 24.60 25.44
N LEU A 22 -27.24 25.86 25.71
CA LEU A 22 -28.21 26.31 26.69
C LEU A 22 -29.67 26.01 26.26
N GLY A 23 -29.94 25.98 24.96
CA GLY A 23 -31.28 25.79 24.40
C GLY A 23 -31.57 24.40 23.85
N CYS A 24 -30.56 23.55 23.65
CA CYS A 24 -30.71 22.25 23.00
C CYS A 24 -30.23 21.09 23.88
N GLU A 25 -31.19 20.31 24.41
CA GLU A 25 -30.91 19.18 25.29
C GLU A 25 -30.17 18.03 24.56
N ALA A 26 -30.54 17.76 23.30
CA ALA A 26 -29.91 16.73 22.48
C ALA A 26 -28.41 17.01 22.26
N CYS A 27 -28.06 18.26 21.92
CA CYS A 27 -26.67 18.63 21.72
C CYS A 27 -25.86 18.66 23.03
N ARG A 28 -26.50 18.97 24.16
CA ARG A 28 -25.83 18.84 25.47
C ARG A 28 -25.44 17.41 25.78
N LYS A 29 -26.37 16.47 25.55
CA LYS A 29 -26.12 15.07 25.77
C LYS A 29 -24.99 14.55 24.89
N GLU A 30 -24.99 14.91 23.63
CA GLU A 30 -23.95 14.50 22.65
C GLU A 30 -22.56 15.07 23.03
N VAL A 31 -22.51 16.33 23.51
CA VAL A 31 -21.25 16.92 24.00
C VAL A 31 -20.75 16.23 25.26
N GLU A 32 -21.63 15.84 26.17
CA GLU A 32 -21.22 15.13 27.40
C GLU A 32 -20.72 13.71 27.09
N GLU A 33 -21.42 12.96 26.23
CA GLU A 33 -20.97 11.64 25.77
C GLU A 33 -19.60 11.72 25.09
N MET A 34 -19.36 12.74 24.25
CA MET A 34 -18.07 12.98 23.60
C MET A 34 -16.99 13.35 24.62
N ARG A 35 -17.33 14.12 25.64
CA ARG A 35 -16.41 14.50 26.71
C ARG A 35 -15.98 13.30 27.55
N GLU A 36 -16.93 12.44 27.93
CA GLU A 36 -16.63 11.20 28.63
C GLU A 36 -15.70 10.30 27.81
N LEU A 37 -15.95 10.19 26.50
CA LEU A 37 -15.08 9.43 25.59
C LEU A 37 -13.66 10.00 25.55
N LEU A 38 -13.51 11.32 25.42
CA LEU A 38 -12.20 11.98 25.41
C LEU A 38 -11.46 11.82 26.74
N LEU A 39 -12.17 11.86 27.88
CA LEU A 39 -11.59 11.59 29.18
C LEU A 39 -11.12 10.13 29.31
N ALA A 40 -11.91 9.18 28.85
CA ALA A 40 -11.54 7.77 28.82
C ALA A 40 -10.32 7.50 27.93
N MET A 41 -10.20 8.22 26.83
CA MET A 41 -9.01 8.14 25.95
C MET A 41 -7.77 8.79 26.60
N ALA A 42 -7.96 9.91 27.33
CA ALA A 42 -6.86 10.60 28.01
C ALA A 42 -6.31 9.83 29.22
N ASP A 43 -7.15 9.00 29.85
CA ASP A 43 -6.77 8.15 30.98
C ASP A 43 -6.02 6.85 30.55
N GLN A 44 -5.94 6.59 29.24
CA GLN A 44 -5.12 5.49 28.75
C GLN A 44 -3.63 5.83 28.92
N GLU A 45 -2.96 5.08 29.79
CA GLU A 45 -1.50 5.14 29.88
C GLU A 45 -0.89 4.93 28.50
N LEU A 46 -0.28 5.98 27.97
CA LEU A 46 0.53 5.89 26.75
C LEU A 46 1.61 4.84 27.02
N ARG A 47 1.52 3.71 26.34
CA ARG A 47 2.56 2.68 26.41
C ARG A 47 3.89 3.33 26.05
N GLN A 48 4.73 3.54 27.04
CA GLN A 48 6.08 4.04 26.79
C GLN A 48 6.86 2.98 26.01
N PRO A 49 7.59 3.40 24.99
CA PRO A 49 8.48 2.49 24.26
C PRO A 49 9.42 1.80 25.23
N GLY A 50 9.64 0.51 25.03
CA GLY A 50 10.60 -0.24 25.87
C GLY A 50 11.99 0.40 25.86
N PRO A 51 12.76 0.28 26.96
CA PRO A 51 14.05 0.95 27.12
C PRO A 51 15.06 0.64 25.99
N GLY A 52 14.96 -0.52 25.35
CA GLY A 52 15.83 -0.92 24.25
C GLY A 52 15.48 -0.31 22.87
N LEU A 53 14.33 0.36 22.70
CA LEU A 53 13.93 0.86 21.39
C LEU A 53 14.90 1.93 20.85
N ARG A 54 15.33 2.85 21.71
CA ARG A 54 16.28 3.90 21.34
C ARG A 54 17.65 3.33 20.98
N GLU A 55 18.13 2.37 21.76
CA GLU A 55 19.43 1.72 21.52
C GLU A 55 19.41 0.92 20.22
N ASN A 56 18.36 0.11 20.00
CA ASN A 56 18.21 -0.65 18.76
C ASN A 56 18.10 0.27 17.53
N PHE A 57 17.39 1.38 17.65
CA PHE A 57 17.30 2.38 16.56
C PHE A 57 18.65 3.02 16.28
N GLN A 58 19.43 3.38 17.32
CA GLN A 58 20.77 3.96 17.15
C GLN A 58 21.75 2.96 16.51
N VAL A 59 21.70 1.68 16.90
CA VAL A 59 22.53 0.63 16.29
C VAL A 59 22.17 0.44 14.82
N MET A 60 20.87 0.40 14.49
CA MET A 60 20.40 0.31 13.11
C MET A 60 20.84 1.52 12.28
N LEU A 61 20.70 2.73 12.81
CA LEU A 61 21.12 3.95 12.15
C LEU A 61 22.64 3.99 11.91
N GLN A 62 23.44 3.59 12.91
CA GLN A 62 24.89 3.50 12.76
C GLN A 62 25.33 2.44 11.74
N SER A 63 24.60 1.32 11.63
CA SER A 63 24.89 0.30 10.62
C SER A 63 24.66 0.83 9.19
N GLU A 64 23.60 1.62 8.97
CA GLU A 64 23.34 2.26 7.66
C GLU A 64 24.41 3.33 7.34
N LEU A 65 24.74 4.19 8.28
CA LEU A 65 25.78 5.20 8.10
C LEU A 65 27.16 4.58 7.81
N ASN A 66 27.48 3.44 8.43
CA ASN A 66 28.74 2.74 8.19
C ASN A 66 28.78 2.05 6.81
N LEU A 67 27.64 1.64 6.26
CA LEU A 67 27.54 1.12 4.90
C LEU A 67 27.84 2.20 3.86
N GLU A 68 27.31 3.42 4.04
CA GLU A 68 27.61 4.55 3.16
C GLU A 68 29.10 4.95 3.20
N THR A 69 29.70 4.97 4.40
CA THR A 69 31.15 5.28 4.54
C THR A 69 32.05 4.19 3.97
N ALA A 70 31.64 2.93 4.03
CA ALA A 70 32.38 1.81 3.42
C ALA A 70 32.40 1.90 1.88
N ASP A 71 31.29 2.30 1.27
CA ASP A 71 31.19 2.50 -0.18
C ASP A 71 32.05 3.66 -0.66
N ASP A 72 32.11 4.74 0.11
CA ASP A 72 32.98 5.90 -0.16
C ASP A 72 34.48 5.57 -0.02
N LEU A 73 34.86 4.74 0.95
CA LEU A 73 36.23 4.26 1.14
C LEU A 73 36.66 3.31 0.00
N LEU A 74 35.77 2.50 -0.51
CA LEU A 74 36.02 1.63 -1.67
C LEU A 74 36.18 2.43 -2.96
N ARG A 75 35.42 3.51 -3.16
CA ARG A 75 35.59 4.46 -4.29
C ARG A 75 36.93 5.19 -4.21
N ARG A 76 37.37 5.65 -3.02
CA ARG A 76 38.61 6.39 -2.82
C ARG A 76 39.86 5.55 -3.09
N LYS A 77 39.78 4.23 -2.86
CA LYS A 77 40.91 3.30 -3.09
C LYS A 77 41.14 2.96 -4.56
N ARG A 78 40.22 3.36 -5.45
CA ARG A 78 40.30 3.07 -6.89
C ARG A 78 41.13 4.07 -7.66
N ASP A 79 41.44 5.26 -7.09
CA ASP A 79 42.14 6.36 -7.79
C ASP A 79 43.60 6.51 -7.41
N GLY A 80 44.17 5.60 -6.60
CA GLY A 80 45.60 5.63 -6.19
C GLY A 80 46.51 4.94 -7.18
N LYS A 81 46.88 5.62 -8.27
CA LYS A 81 48.06 5.27 -9.09
C LYS A 81 49.37 5.59 -8.31
N GLY A 82 50.15 4.59 -8.02
CA GLY A 82 51.51 4.76 -7.52
C GLY A 82 52.41 3.68 -8.06
N GLY A 83 53.18 4.02 -9.09
CA GLY A 83 54.19 3.14 -9.65
C GLY A 83 55.45 3.06 -8.82
N HIS A 84 56.10 1.91 -8.81
CA HIS A 84 57.55 1.82 -8.50
C HIS A 84 58.20 0.74 -9.36
N ALA A 85 59.25 1.13 -10.02
CA ALA A 85 60.11 0.35 -10.89
C ALA A 85 61.16 -0.41 -10.05
N GLY A 86 61.51 -1.59 -10.51
CA GLY A 86 62.86 -2.13 -10.47
C GLY A 86 63.17 -3.18 -9.40
N THR A 87 63.13 -4.43 -9.76
CA THR A 87 64.24 -5.40 -9.56
C THR A 87 63.94 -6.65 -10.40
N ARG A 88 64.78 -6.82 -11.44
CA ARG A 88 64.68 -7.89 -12.44
C ARG A 88 65.21 -9.21 -11.87
N ASN A 89 64.47 -10.26 -12.14
CA ASN A 89 64.83 -11.67 -12.23
C ASN A 89 64.48 -12.66 -11.13
N ARG A 90 64.09 -12.26 -9.93
CA ARG A 90 63.46 -13.21 -8.97
C ARG A 90 61.99 -12.91 -8.72
N ILE A 91 61.55 -11.71 -9.08
CA ILE A 91 60.18 -11.26 -8.92
C ILE A 91 59.26 -11.85 -10.04
N GLY A 92 59.79 -12.19 -11.20
CA GLY A 92 58.98 -12.78 -12.31
C GLY A 92 58.29 -14.09 -11.93
N TRP A 93 58.96 -14.95 -11.20
CA TRP A 93 58.39 -16.22 -10.72
C TRP A 93 57.38 -16.03 -9.58
N MET A 94 57.62 -15.08 -8.69
CA MET A 94 56.66 -14.74 -7.64
C MET A 94 55.42 -14.04 -8.18
N VAL A 95 55.57 -13.19 -9.20
CA VAL A 95 54.44 -12.51 -9.89
C VAL A 95 53.61 -13.53 -10.67
N ALA A 96 54.24 -14.47 -11.38
CA ALA A 96 53.54 -15.54 -12.08
C ALA A 96 52.74 -16.46 -11.12
N ALA A 97 53.33 -16.83 -9.98
CA ALA A 97 52.61 -17.58 -8.95
C ALA A 97 51.46 -16.78 -8.32
N ALA A 98 51.67 -15.52 -8.06
CA ALA A 98 50.62 -14.61 -7.54
C ALA A 98 49.48 -14.41 -8.55
N CYS A 99 49.77 -14.29 -9.85
CA CYS A 99 48.77 -14.19 -10.91
C CYS A 99 47.95 -15.48 -11.03
N VAL A 100 48.58 -16.67 -10.91
CA VAL A 100 47.89 -17.97 -10.93
C VAL A 100 46.98 -18.10 -9.71
N LEU A 101 47.45 -17.69 -8.53
CA LEU A 101 46.64 -17.74 -7.31
C LEU A 101 45.49 -16.71 -7.35
N LEU A 102 45.70 -15.54 -7.90
CA LEU A 102 44.66 -14.51 -8.04
C LEU A 102 43.62 -14.90 -9.11
N THR A 103 44.07 -15.42 -10.27
CA THR A 103 43.12 -15.87 -11.30
C THR A 103 42.39 -17.15 -10.87
N GLY A 104 43.07 -18.07 -10.23
CA GLY A 104 42.46 -19.29 -9.67
C GLY A 104 41.50 -18.98 -8.51
N GLY A 105 41.91 -18.09 -7.61
CA GLY A 105 41.06 -17.61 -6.50
C GLY A 105 39.85 -16.80 -6.98
N PHE A 106 40.03 -15.98 -8.01
CA PHE A 106 38.92 -15.25 -8.66
C PHE A 106 37.94 -16.22 -9.34
N TRP A 107 38.44 -17.21 -10.07
CA TRP A 107 37.60 -18.21 -10.73
C TRP A 107 36.84 -19.10 -9.73
N LEU A 108 37.52 -19.58 -8.71
CA LEU A 108 36.91 -20.35 -7.61
C LEU A 108 35.94 -19.45 -6.79
N GLY A 109 36.31 -18.21 -6.52
CA GLY A 109 35.46 -17.24 -5.80
C GLY A 109 34.16 -16.92 -6.57
N THR A 110 34.24 -16.71 -7.88
CA THR A 110 33.02 -16.49 -8.70
C THR A 110 32.15 -17.74 -8.78
N MET A 111 32.74 -18.94 -8.85
CA MET A 111 31.97 -20.18 -8.91
C MET A 111 31.25 -20.50 -7.59
N VAL A 112 31.87 -20.20 -6.44
CA VAL A 112 31.27 -20.34 -5.11
C VAL A 112 30.25 -19.24 -4.82
N SER A 113 30.52 -17.99 -5.26
CA SER A 113 29.62 -16.85 -5.08
C SER A 113 28.33 -17.02 -5.89
N HIS A 114 28.42 -17.56 -7.12
CA HIS A 114 27.22 -17.83 -7.93
C HIS A 114 26.32 -18.90 -7.29
N ARG A 115 26.87 -19.91 -6.62
CA ARG A 115 26.07 -20.93 -5.93
C ARG A 115 25.37 -20.38 -4.68
N LYS A 116 26.05 -19.58 -3.85
CA LYS A 116 25.45 -18.99 -2.64
C LYS A 116 24.42 -17.90 -2.96
N GLY A 117 24.60 -17.16 -4.05
CA GLY A 117 23.63 -16.15 -4.50
C GLY A 117 22.33 -16.78 -5.03
N ALA A 118 22.42 -17.92 -5.71
CA ALA A 118 21.25 -18.65 -6.18
C ALA A 118 20.41 -19.21 -5.02
N ASP A 119 21.06 -19.86 -4.04
CA ASP A 119 20.35 -20.42 -2.88
C ASP A 119 19.63 -19.37 -2.05
N THR A 120 20.21 -18.18 -1.89
CA THR A 120 19.57 -17.08 -1.14
C THR A 120 18.40 -16.45 -1.92
N ALA A 121 18.52 -16.31 -3.24
CA ALA A 121 17.44 -15.81 -4.10
C ALA A 121 16.27 -16.81 -4.14
N ASP A 122 16.57 -18.12 -4.20
CA ASP A 122 15.55 -19.17 -4.17
C ASP A 122 14.83 -19.22 -2.81
N GLN A 123 15.55 -19.03 -1.70
CA GLN A 123 14.94 -18.93 -0.37
C GLN A 123 14.02 -17.71 -0.24
N LEU A 124 14.44 -16.54 -0.73
CA LEU A 124 13.60 -15.33 -0.72
C LEU A 124 12.34 -15.51 -1.56
N THR A 125 12.47 -16.11 -2.74
CA THR A 125 11.30 -16.38 -3.60
C THR A 125 10.35 -17.41 -3.00
N SER A 126 10.86 -18.43 -2.32
CA SER A 126 10.01 -19.41 -1.61
C SER A 126 9.27 -18.77 -0.44
N MET A 127 9.94 -17.94 0.37
CA MET A 127 9.30 -17.19 1.46
C MET A 127 8.23 -16.22 0.94
N GLN A 128 8.49 -15.50 -0.14
CA GLN A 128 7.49 -14.63 -0.78
C GLN A 128 6.27 -15.41 -1.27
N LYS A 129 6.49 -16.60 -1.82
CA LYS A 129 5.41 -17.48 -2.27
C LYS A 129 4.58 -18.02 -1.10
N GLU A 130 5.21 -18.36 0.01
CA GLU A 130 4.53 -18.81 1.23
C GLU A 130 3.70 -17.66 1.84
N ILE A 131 4.26 -16.45 1.94
CA ILE A 131 3.54 -15.27 2.43
C ILE A 131 2.34 -14.96 1.52
N LYS A 132 2.51 -15.02 0.19
CA LYS A 132 1.41 -14.86 -0.76
C LYS A 132 0.31 -15.91 -0.53
N GLY A 133 0.68 -17.18 -0.42
CA GLY A 133 -0.27 -18.25 -0.15
C GLY A 133 -1.04 -18.06 1.16
N MET A 134 -0.34 -17.59 2.21
CA MET A 134 -0.97 -17.30 3.50
C MET A 134 -1.98 -16.15 3.40
N LYS A 135 -1.67 -15.09 2.65
CA LYS A 135 -2.60 -13.97 2.40
C LYS A 135 -3.82 -14.41 1.60
N GLU A 136 -3.65 -15.26 0.60
CA GLU A 136 -4.77 -15.84 -0.16
C GLU A 136 -5.67 -16.68 0.74
N VAL A 137 -5.12 -17.52 1.62
CA VAL A 137 -5.90 -18.31 2.58
C VAL A 137 -6.69 -17.39 3.51
N LEU A 138 -6.07 -16.34 4.07
CA LEU A 138 -6.74 -15.38 4.94
C LEU A 138 -7.85 -14.62 4.19
N LEU A 139 -7.59 -14.21 2.96
CA LEU A 139 -8.60 -13.58 2.11
C LEU A 139 -9.81 -14.50 1.96
N PHE A 140 -9.63 -15.72 1.49
CA PHE A 140 -10.74 -16.64 1.23
C PHE A 140 -11.44 -17.12 2.52
N SER A 141 -10.77 -17.11 3.67
CA SER A 141 -11.40 -17.47 4.94
C SER A 141 -12.29 -16.35 5.52
N LEU A 142 -12.00 -15.09 5.18
CA LEU A 142 -12.67 -13.94 5.77
C LEU A 142 -13.62 -13.20 4.81
N ILE A 143 -13.56 -13.49 3.49
CA ILE A 143 -14.32 -12.72 2.49
C ILE A 143 -15.82 -12.92 2.61
N ASP A 144 -16.26 -14.05 3.14
CA ASP A 144 -17.66 -14.41 3.36
C ASP A 144 -18.06 -14.33 4.85
N ASP A 145 -17.21 -13.75 5.71
CA ASP A 145 -17.49 -13.60 7.14
C ASP A 145 -18.77 -12.75 7.38
N GLU A 146 -19.47 -13.00 8.46
CA GLU A 146 -20.67 -12.24 8.82
C GLU A 146 -20.35 -10.77 9.12
N SER A 147 -19.19 -10.51 9.73
CA SER A 147 -18.72 -9.17 10.08
C SER A 147 -18.21 -8.40 8.85
N ALA A 148 -18.78 -7.23 8.58
CA ALA A 148 -18.30 -6.34 7.53
C ALA A 148 -16.83 -5.95 7.73
N SER A 149 -16.37 -5.78 8.97
CA SER A 149 -14.98 -5.46 9.29
C SER A 149 -14.03 -6.60 8.91
N GLN A 150 -14.42 -7.85 9.10
CA GLN A 150 -13.61 -9.00 8.68
C GLN A 150 -13.54 -9.10 7.16
N ARG A 151 -14.66 -8.85 6.46
CA ARG A 151 -14.67 -8.82 4.99
C ARG A 151 -13.82 -7.69 4.42
N ILE A 152 -13.83 -6.48 5.04
CA ILE A 152 -12.89 -5.40 4.65
C ILE A 152 -11.44 -5.83 4.86
N LYS A 153 -11.15 -6.50 5.98
CA LYS A 153 -9.81 -7.02 6.26
C LYS A 153 -9.40 -8.10 5.23
N ALA A 154 -10.31 -8.96 4.81
CA ALA A 154 -10.06 -9.89 3.70
C ALA A 154 -9.64 -9.17 2.43
N VAL A 155 -10.37 -8.11 2.06
CA VAL A 155 -10.05 -7.28 0.88
C VAL A 155 -8.67 -6.62 1.03
N SER A 156 -8.29 -6.13 2.21
CA SER A 156 -6.97 -5.52 2.42
C SER A 156 -5.82 -6.51 2.23
N TYR A 157 -6.00 -7.79 2.56
CA TYR A 157 -5.00 -8.80 2.24
C TYR A 157 -4.79 -8.98 0.73
N ALA A 158 -5.84 -8.78 -0.08
CA ALA A 158 -5.70 -8.83 -1.54
C ALA A 158 -4.79 -7.72 -2.08
N GLU A 159 -4.87 -6.50 -1.54
CA GLU A 159 -4.03 -5.36 -1.95
C GLU A 159 -2.54 -5.63 -1.73
N GLU A 160 -2.22 -6.42 -0.71
CA GLU A 160 -0.86 -6.79 -0.37
C GLU A 160 -0.31 -7.97 -1.21
N ILE A 161 -1.14 -8.59 -2.07
CA ILE A 161 -0.71 -9.68 -2.95
C ILE A 161 -0.10 -9.09 -4.22
N SER A 162 1.20 -9.23 -4.39
CA SER A 162 1.85 -8.92 -5.66
C SER A 162 1.39 -9.93 -6.72
N ASN A 163 0.78 -9.46 -7.80
CA ASN A 163 0.24 -10.29 -8.88
C ASN A 163 -0.82 -11.32 -8.39
N PRO A 164 -2.02 -10.86 -8.04
CA PRO A 164 -3.12 -11.73 -7.63
C PRO A 164 -3.53 -12.67 -8.77
N ASP A 165 -3.90 -13.89 -8.44
CA ASP A 165 -4.42 -14.83 -9.41
C ASP A 165 -5.88 -14.49 -9.82
N GLN A 166 -6.37 -15.22 -10.83
CA GLN A 166 -7.72 -15.01 -11.33
C GLN A 166 -8.79 -15.25 -10.24
N ARG A 167 -8.56 -16.14 -9.28
CA ARG A 167 -9.51 -16.44 -8.21
C ARG A 167 -9.63 -15.26 -7.24
N VAL A 168 -8.50 -14.64 -6.87
CA VAL A 168 -8.50 -13.44 -6.04
C VAL A 168 -9.26 -12.30 -6.72
N ILE A 169 -9.00 -12.05 -8.01
CA ILE A 169 -9.71 -11.02 -8.78
C ILE A 169 -11.21 -11.32 -8.85
N GLN A 170 -11.61 -12.58 -9.10
CA GLN A 170 -13.00 -12.97 -9.13
C GLN A 170 -13.70 -12.80 -7.77
N ALA A 171 -13.04 -13.12 -6.67
CA ALA A 171 -13.55 -12.89 -5.33
C ALA A 171 -13.80 -11.40 -5.06
N LEU A 172 -12.84 -10.54 -5.39
CA LEU A 172 -13.00 -9.09 -5.27
C LEU A 172 -14.13 -8.54 -6.14
N VAL A 173 -14.27 -9.01 -7.38
CA VAL A 173 -15.38 -8.62 -8.28
C VAL A 173 -16.72 -9.11 -7.74
N GLY A 174 -16.76 -10.32 -7.16
CA GLY A 174 -17.94 -10.85 -6.48
C GLY A 174 -18.35 -9.95 -5.29
N THR A 175 -17.38 -9.59 -4.46
CA THR A 175 -17.59 -8.68 -3.32
C THR A 175 -18.06 -7.30 -3.77
N LEU A 176 -17.45 -6.70 -4.80
CA LEU A 176 -17.89 -5.42 -5.37
C LEU A 176 -19.35 -5.47 -5.84
N ASN A 177 -19.75 -6.56 -6.47
CA ASN A 177 -21.08 -6.65 -7.07
C ASN A 177 -22.18 -7.08 -6.11
N HIS A 178 -21.87 -7.84 -5.05
CA HIS A 178 -22.88 -8.56 -4.28
C HIS A 178 -22.82 -8.35 -2.76
N ASP A 179 -21.75 -7.73 -2.21
CA ASP A 179 -21.71 -7.53 -0.76
C ASP A 179 -22.84 -6.61 -0.30
N LYS A 180 -23.46 -6.97 0.80
CA LYS A 180 -24.56 -6.19 1.41
C LYS A 180 -24.12 -4.85 1.99
N ASN A 181 -22.82 -4.71 2.35
CA ASN A 181 -22.28 -3.52 2.99
C ASN A 181 -21.57 -2.62 1.97
N LEU A 182 -21.99 -1.36 1.89
CA LEU A 182 -21.44 -0.38 0.97
C LEU A 182 -19.93 -0.19 1.14
N ASN A 183 -19.43 -0.17 2.38
CA ASN A 183 -18.00 0.04 2.66
C ASN A 183 -17.16 -1.14 2.20
N VAL A 184 -17.68 -2.37 2.31
CA VAL A 184 -17.02 -3.58 1.78
C VAL A 184 -16.94 -3.53 0.26
N ARG A 185 -18.04 -3.12 -0.41
CA ARG A 185 -18.05 -2.94 -1.87
C ARG A 185 -17.07 -1.87 -2.32
N LEU A 186 -16.98 -0.73 -1.59
CA LEU A 186 -16.00 0.32 -1.86
C LEU A 186 -14.57 -0.17 -1.66
N ALA A 187 -14.30 -0.89 -0.58
CA ALA A 187 -12.98 -1.48 -0.35
C ALA A 187 -12.58 -2.42 -1.49
N ALA A 188 -13.49 -3.31 -1.93
CA ALA A 188 -13.25 -4.19 -3.07
C ALA A 188 -12.98 -3.42 -4.37
N LEU A 189 -13.68 -2.30 -4.61
CA LEU A 189 -13.44 -1.43 -5.76
C LEU A 189 -12.04 -0.80 -5.70
N TYR A 190 -11.63 -0.25 -4.55
CA TYR A 190 -10.29 0.33 -4.40
C TYR A 190 -9.20 -0.73 -4.53
N SER A 191 -9.40 -1.91 -3.98
CA SER A 191 -8.47 -3.03 -4.16
C SER A 191 -8.34 -3.41 -5.63
N LEU A 192 -9.44 -3.56 -6.37
CA LEU A 192 -9.41 -3.81 -7.82
C LEU A 192 -8.74 -2.68 -8.61
N ALA A 193 -8.85 -1.42 -8.15
CA ALA A 193 -8.22 -0.27 -8.79
C ALA A 193 -6.69 -0.36 -8.77
N THR A 194 -6.08 -0.96 -7.74
CA THR A 194 -4.63 -1.19 -7.68
C THR A 194 -4.13 -2.14 -8.76
N PHE A 195 -5.00 -3.02 -9.25
CA PHE A 195 -4.71 -3.99 -10.31
C PHE A 195 -5.26 -3.58 -11.68
N ALA A 196 -5.78 -2.36 -11.81
CA ALA A 196 -6.41 -1.87 -13.04
C ALA A 196 -5.44 -1.68 -14.23
N ASP A 197 -4.14 -1.87 -14.04
CA ASP A 197 -3.18 -1.97 -15.15
C ASP A 197 -3.40 -3.24 -15.97
N SER A 198 -3.92 -4.31 -15.35
CA SER A 198 -4.34 -5.51 -16.05
C SER A 198 -5.62 -5.28 -16.87
N ARG A 199 -5.58 -5.67 -18.13
CA ARG A 199 -6.75 -5.58 -19.02
C ARG A 199 -7.93 -6.39 -18.49
N SER A 200 -7.69 -7.59 -17.97
CA SER A 200 -8.74 -8.46 -17.45
C SER A 200 -9.47 -7.86 -16.25
N VAL A 201 -8.74 -7.13 -15.39
CA VAL A 201 -9.35 -6.41 -14.27
C VAL A 201 -10.21 -5.26 -14.77
N ARG A 202 -9.74 -4.47 -15.75
CA ARG A 202 -10.56 -3.41 -16.34
C ARG A 202 -11.80 -3.96 -17.02
N ASP A 203 -11.73 -5.10 -17.74
CA ASP A 203 -12.89 -5.77 -18.32
C ASP A 203 -13.95 -6.11 -17.25
N SER A 204 -13.48 -6.59 -16.09
CA SER A 204 -14.35 -6.89 -14.95
C SER A 204 -14.97 -5.62 -14.35
N LEU A 205 -14.21 -4.53 -14.24
CA LEU A 205 -14.70 -3.24 -13.73
C LEU A 205 -15.75 -2.63 -14.68
N VAL A 206 -15.49 -2.64 -15.99
CA VAL A 206 -16.49 -2.19 -17.01
C VAL A 206 -17.77 -3.01 -16.92
N SER A 207 -17.66 -4.34 -16.81
CA SER A 207 -18.83 -5.22 -16.70
C SER A 207 -19.57 -5.11 -15.35
N SER A 208 -18.91 -4.58 -14.33
CA SER A 208 -19.50 -4.33 -13.00
C SER A 208 -20.31 -3.04 -12.95
N LEU A 209 -20.01 -2.05 -13.81
CA LEU A 209 -20.63 -0.74 -13.77
C LEU A 209 -22.17 -0.78 -13.88
N PRO A 210 -22.77 -1.50 -14.83
CA PRO A 210 -24.23 -1.58 -14.94
C PRO A 210 -24.91 -2.35 -13.79
N LYS A 211 -24.15 -3.12 -13.02
CA LYS A 211 -24.66 -3.88 -11.86
C LYS A 211 -24.75 -3.03 -10.59
N GLN A 212 -24.12 -1.85 -10.59
CA GLN A 212 -24.09 -1.00 -9.41
C GLN A 212 -25.36 -0.15 -9.32
N THR A 213 -26.01 -0.22 -8.17
CA THR A 213 -27.20 0.59 -7.85
C THR A 213 -26.85 1.76 -6.94
N GLU A 214 -25.76 1.68 -6.19
CA GLU A 214 -25.33 2.71 -5.25
C GLU A 214 -24.63 3.86 -5.98
N PRO A 215 -25.14 5.08 -5.86
CA PRO A 215 -24.59 6.25 -6.57
C PRO A 215 -23.12 6.50 -6.33
N LEU A 216 -22.68 6.28 -5.08
CA LEU A 216 -21.27 6.50 -4.71
C LEU A 216 -20.35 5.54 -5.46
N ILE A 217 -20.71 4.25 -5.54
CA ILE A 217 -19.91 3.26 -6.27
C ILE A 217 -19.92 3.55 -7.76
N GLN A 218 -21.08 3.94 -8.32
CA GLN A 218 -21.18 4.33 -9.73
C GLN A 218 -20.21 5.47 -10.05
N VAL A 219 -20.19 6.55 -9.24
CA VAL A 219 -19.31 7.71 -9.44
C VAL A 219 -17.84 7.31 -9.34
N VAL A 220 -17.46 6.55 -8.31
CA VAL A 220 -16.05 6.13 -8.13
C VAL A 220 -15.60 5.24 -9.30
N LEU A 221 -16.44 4.30 -9.72
CA LEU A 221 -16.12 3.39 -10.82
C LEU A 221 -16.03 4.12 -12.17
N ILE A 222 -16.94 5.06 -12.45
CA ILE A 222 -16.92 5.90 -13.64
C ILE A 222 -15.61 6.72 -13.69
N ASN A 223 -15.25 7.37 -12.58
CA ASN A 223 -14.02 8.18 -12.51
C ASN A 223 -12.77 7.33 -12.70
N LEU A 224 -12.71 6.14 -12.09
CA LEU A 224 -11.60 5.21 -12.24
C LEU A 224 -11.42 4.78 -13.70
N LEU A 225 -12.50 4.40 -14.39
CA LEU A 225 -12.46 3.97 -15.78
C LEU A 225 -12.07 5.11 -16.73
N ALA A 226 -12.51 6.33 -16.43
CA ALA A 226 -12.13 7.54 -17.17
C ALA A 226 -10.64 7.89 -16.97
N GLU A 227 -10.13 7.81 -15.75
CA GLU A 227 -8.72 8.04 -15.43
C GLU A 227 -7.80 7.05 -16.18
N ARG A 228 -8.24 5.81 -16.32
CA ARG A 228 -7.55 4.77 -17.08
C ARG A 228 -7.77 4.86 -18.59
N LYS A 229 -8.55 5.85 -19.07
CA LYS A 229 -8.89 6.08 -20.48
C LYS A 229 -9.41 4.82 -21.17
N ASP A 230 -10.30 4.08 -20.49
CA ASP A 230 -10.85 2.84 -21.02
C ASP A 230 -12.09 3.10 -21.85
N ASN A 231 -11.91 3.19 -23.17
CA ASN A 231 -12.99 3.49 -24.12
C ASN A 231 -14.17 2.49 -24.08
N ARG A 232 -13.97 1.30 -23.51
CA ARG A 232 -15.04 0.29 -23.36
C ARG A 232 -16.08 0.71 -22.33
N ALA A 233 -15.73 1.64 -21.43
CA ALA A 233 -16.66 2.22 -20.48
C ALA A 233 -17.63 3.23 -21.11
N ILE A 234 -17.37 3.72 -22.33
CA ILE A 234 -18.21 4.74 -23.00
C ILE A 234 -19.67 4.30 -23.13
N ALA A 235 -19.90 3.07 -23.59
CA ALA A 235 -21.26 2.58 -23.77
C ALA A 235 -22.00 2.43 -22.43
N PRO A 236 -21.49 1.74 -21.40
CA PRO A 236 -22.13 1.65 -20.10
C PRO A 236 -22.34 3.03 -19.42
N ILE A 237 -21.40 3.98 -19.59
CA ILE A 237 -21.55 5.33 -19.04
C ILE A 237 -22.68 6.09 -19.74
N ARG A 238 -22.85 5.96 -21.07
CA ARG A 238 -23.99 6.54 -21.81
C ARG A 238 -25.33 5.96 -21.35
N ASP A 239 -25.38 4.67 -21.08
CA ASP A 239 -26.59 4.02 -20.58
C ASP A 239 -26.99 4.59 -19.21
N ILE A 240 -26.04 4.86 -18.33
CA ILE A 240 -26.27 5.53 -17.03
C ILE A 240 -26.85 6.94 -17.23
N ILE A 241 -26.33 7.72 -18.17
CA ILE A 241 -26.80 9.09 -18.45
C ILE A 241 -28.25 9.06 -19.00
N SER A 242 -28.55 8.09 -19.87
CA SER A 242 -29.85 7.96 -20.51
C SER A 242 -30.94 7.42 -19.56
N ASN A 243 -30.54 6.72 -18.50
CA ASN A 243 -31.47 6.17 -17.53
C ASN A 243 -32.15 7.27 -16.71
N LYS A 244 -33.50 7.32 -16.75
CA LYS A 244 -34.32 8.32 -16.06
C LYS A 244 -34.17 8.26 -14.53
N ASN A 245 -33.89 7.07 -13.99
CA ASN A 245 -33.80 6.83 -12.55
C ASN A 245 -32.41 7.15 -11.96
N THR A 246 -31.43 7.47 -12.80
CA THR A 246 -30.09 7.82 -12.32
C THR A 246 -30.09 9.22 -11.70
N LEU A 247 -29.48 9.33 -10.52
CA LEU A 247 -29.38 10.60 -9.79
C LEU A 247 -28.60 11.65 -10.62
N PRO A 248 -28.99 12.95 -10.53
CA PRO A 248 -28.32 14.03 -11.26
C PRO A 248 -26.80 14.06 -11.03
N ALA A 249 -26.34 13.90 -9.80
CA ALA A 249 -24.92 13.87 -9.45
C ALA A 249 -24.13 12.76 -10.18
N VAL A 250 -24.74 11.59 -10.39
CA VAL A 250 -24.11 10.49 -11.14
C VAL A 250 -24.08 10.83 -12.63
N LYS A 251 -25.14 11.44 -13.17
CA LYS A 251 -25.18 11.91 -14.56
C LYS A 251 -24.12 12.95 -14.85
N ASP A 252 -23.95 13.91 -13.93
CA ASP A 252 -22.94 14.96 -14.05
C ASP A 252 -21.51 14.37 -14.04
N ALA A 253 -21.23 13.44 -13.13
CA ALA A 253 -19.97 12.72 -13.09
C ALA A 253 -19.73 11.93 -14.39
N ALA A 254 -20.74 11.23 -14.87
CA ALA A 254 -20.69 10.47 -16.11
C ALA A 254 -20.42 11.36 -17.35
N GLN A 255 -21.11 12.50 -17.44
CA GLN A 255 -20.89 13.48 -18.52
C GLN A 255 -19.49 14.08 -18.50
N LYS A 256 -18.98 14.40 -17.31
CA LYS A 256 -17.62 14.92 -17.12
C LYS A 256 -16.58 13.86 -17.57
N SER A 257 -16.77 12.64 -17.17
CA SER A 257 -15.86 11.52 -17.48
C SER A 257 -15.84 11.17 -18.98
N LEU A 258 -16.98 11.28 -19.69
CA LEU A 258 -17.02 11.09 -21.14
C LEU A 258 -16.20 12.13 -21.93
N LYS A 259 -15.91 13.30 -21.35
CA LYS A 259 -15.05 14.30 -22.00
C LYS A 259 -13.56 13.98 -21.91
N THR A 260 -13.19 13.09 -21.01
CA THR A 260 -11.80 12.67 -20.75
C THR A 260 -11.45 11.31 -21.36
N LEU A 261 -12.44 10.51 -21.70
CA LEU A 261 -12.35 9.25 -22.45
C LEU A 261 -12.23 9.50 -23.94
#